data_185b44c67263435d639e8bcd6c8c4099
#
_entry.id   185b44c67263435d639e8bcd6c8c4099
#
_cell.length_a   1.000
_cell.length_b   1.000
_cell.length_c   1.000
_cell.angle_alpha   90.00
_cell.angle_beta   90.00
_cell.angle_gamma   90.00
#
_symmetry.space_group_name_H-M   'P 1'
#
loop_
_entity.id
_entity.type
_entity.pdbx_description
1 polymer ?
#
loop_
_entity_poly.entity_id
_entity_poly.type
_entity_poly.pdbx_seq_one_letter_code
_entity_poly.pdbx_strand_id
1 'polypeptide(L)'
;MKKRFLLFLVLLPMLIQAHGLRPLVWVLDAGHGGRDNGCEGIKSLEKDINLEITKELAKLLKSSKPGIRLILTREKDEFLSLEQRCNIANQANADLFVSIHVNYAIGKPLLKGTETYYASLHGMTDAVLLSSHTKNADKSELLAWLMQKSYKDAGRETSRGVKPERLYVLTHTMMPAVLTEIGFMSNLEEEVYMNTKKGRKEIAQCICNALIDYYTTTQAKTHKKTLKNLRNTNGTFSGLKTEKKKNEPKQAEKQEEKPVEEPVKENLQDAPPVESVESTPAQEQPAVEDQVNPDMAVQTPPAEPQTAPAEEKVESIDEEPPTPSIPVFSIQLFATSKELKATDAQLQGLGPVTYVKADNMFKCLYGGTTDYQQARKTLTEVREKFPDAFIVAYLGDKSITTAEALEMQR
;
A
#
# COMPACT_ATOMS: atom_id res chain seq x y z
N MET A 1 8.30 -71.74 54.65
CA MET A 1 8.73 -70.30 54.44
C MET A 1 8.39 -69.90 53.03
N LYS A 2 7.29 -69.15 52.83
CA LYS A 2 6.81 -68.71 51.53
C LYS A 2 7.34 -67.26 51.31
N LYS A 3 8.32 -67.08 50.42
CA LYS A 3 8.80 -65.75 50.03
C LYS A 3 7.77 -65.09 49.16
N ARG A 4 7.14 -64.00 49.65
CA ARG A 4 6.29 -63.10 48.87
C ARG A 4 7.17 -62.17 48.09
N PHE A 5 7.20 -62.29 46.74
CA PHE A 5 7.81 -61.36 45.80
C PHE A 5 6.84 -60.20 45.63
N LEU A 6 7.21 -59.03 46.17
CA LEU A 6 6.46 -57.81 46.02
C LEU A 6 6.89 -57.16 44.68
N LEU A 7 6.02 -57.27 43.66
CA LEU A 7 6.24 -56.71 42.37
C LEU A 7 5.92 -55.19 42.46
N PHE A 8 6.96 -54.33 42.56
CA PHE A 8 6.83 -52.89 42.47
C PHE A 8 6.60 -52.51 40.99
N LEU A 9 5.33 -52.33 40.65
CA LEU A 9 4.95 -51.74 39.33
C LEU A 9 5.23 -50.24 39.39
N VAL A 10 6.40 -49.82 38.89
CA VAL A 10 6.74 -48.42 38.65
C VAL A 10 5.90 -47.93 37.49
N LEU A 11 4.77 -47.30 37.82
CA LEU A 11 4.02 -46.47 36.86
C LEU A 11 4.86 -45.23 36.52
N LEU A 12 5.67 -45.37 35.45
CA LEU A 12 6.32 -44.23 34.81
C LEU A 12 5.21 -43.38 34.21
N PRO A 13 4.98 -42.13 34.68
CA PRO A 13 4.03 -41.26 34.01
C PRO A 13 4.63 -40.96 32.61
N MET A 14 4.04 -41.55 31.59
CA MET A 14 4.24 -41.07 30.21
C MET A 14 3.74 -39.63 30.18
N LEU A 15 4.67 -38.70 30.40
CA LEU A 15 4.50 -37.32 30.01
C LEU A 15 4.33 -37.34 28.47
N ILE A 16 3.07 -37.48 28.04
CA ILE A 16 2.67 -37.10 26.68
C ILE A 16 2.92 -35.60 26.65
N GLN A 17 4.13 -35.21 26.23
CA GLN A 17 4.36 -33.88 25.73
C GLN A 17 3.45 -33.76 24.52
N ALA A 18 2.24 -33.26 24.75
CA ALA A 18 1.48 -32.65 23.69
C ALA A 18 2.40 -31.56 23.16
N HIS A 19 3.11 -31.85 22.08
CA HIS A 19 3.77 -30.82 21.27
C HIS A 19 2.63 -29.95 20.78
N GLY A 20 2.21 -29.00 21.63
CA GLY A 20 1.25 -27.98 21.26
C GLY A 20 1.78 -27.30 20.03
N LEU A 21 1.13 -27.55 18.89
CA LEU A 21 1.42 -26.81 17.68
C LEU A 21 1.39 -25.34 18.07
N ARG A 22 2.50 -24.61 17.86
CA ARG A 22 2.50 -23.18 18.12
C ARG A 22 1.34 -22.53 17.36
N PRO A 23 0.68 -21.53 17.93
CA PRO A 23 -0.36 -20.82 17.19
C PRO A 23 0.23 -20.24 15.91
N LEU A 24 -0.54 -20.32 14.81
CA LEU A 24 -0.16 -19.66 13.56
C LEU A 24 -0.09 -18.15 13.78
N VAL A 25 0.91 -17.53 13.19
CA VAL A 25 1.14 -16.10 13.27
C VAL A 25 0.93 -15.48 11.88
N TRP A 26 -0.03 -14.59 11.77
CA TRP A 26 -0.27 -13.83 10.53
C TRP A 26 0.05 -12.36 10.77
N VAL A 27 0.82 -11.78 9.85
CA VAL A 27 1.17 -10.36 9.87
C VAL A 27 0.34 -9.63 8.82
N LEU A 28 -0.36 -8.60 9.26
CA LEU A 28 -1.12 -7.69 8.42
C LEU A 28 -0.37 -6.37 8.36
N ASP A 29 0.04 -5.98 7.17
CA ASP A 29 0.78 -4.76 6.92
C ASP A 29 -0.14 -3.70 6.31
N ALA A 30 -0.35 -2.61 7.03
CA ALA A 30 -0.99 -1.43 6.48
C ALA A 30 0.07 -0.58 5.76
N GLY A 31 0.08 -0.57 4.44
CA GLY A 31 1.05 0.18 3.65
C GLY A 31 1.13 1.65 4.03
N HIS A 32 2.31 2.26 3.87
CA HIS A 32 2.60 3.67 4.18
C HIS A 32 2.40 4.02 5.67
N GLY A 33 2.28 5.32 6.00
CA GLY A 33 2.03 5.80 7.37
C GLY A 33 2.96 6.94 7.79
N GLY A 34 2.50 7.75 8.73
CA GLY A 34 3.22 8.93 9.21
C GLY A 34 3.53 9.92 8.09
N ARG A 35 4.81 10.19 7.86
CA ARG A 35 5.29 11.08 6.78
C ARG A 35 5.12 10.51 5.35
N ASP A 36 4.91 9.22 5.21
CA ASP A 36 4.65 8.57 3.94
C ASP A 36 3.13 8.45 3.73
N ASN A 37 2.58 9.34 2.90
CA ASN A 37 1.16 9.38 2.61
C ASN A 37 0.72 8.26 1.66
N GLY A 38 1.65 7.64 0.91
CA GLY A 38 1.30 6.85 -0.26
C GLY A 38 0.69 7.71 -1.36
N CYS A 39 -0.26 7.17 -2.09
CA CYS A 39 -1.01 7.93 -3.08
C CYS A 39 -1.93 8.95 -2.40
N GLU A 40 -2.07 10.11 -3.05
CA GLU A 40 -3.01 11.14 -2.61
C GLU A 40 -4.19 11.19 -3.59
N GLY A 41 -5.37 10.88 -3.09
CA GLY A 41 -6.62 11.04 -3.80
C GLY A 41 -7.15 12.47 -3.72
N ILE A 42 -8.38 12.66 -4.18
CA ILE A 42 -9.05 13.96 -4.09
C ILE A 42 -9.52 14.24 -2.66
N LYS A 43 -9.85 13.20 -1.89
CA LYS A 43 -10.48 13.30 -0.56
C LYS A 43 -9.70 12.63 0.55
N SER A 44 -8.72 11.80 0.23
CA SER A 44 -8.09 10.90 1.20
C SER A 44 -6.65 10.58 0.86
N LEU A 45 -5.94 10.05 1.84
CA LEU A 45 -4.58 9.53 1.71
C LEU A 45 -4.62 8.01 1.73
N GLU A 46 -3.79 7.38 0.94
CA GLU A 46 -3.68 5.92 0.88
C GLU A 46 -3.39 5.31 2.25
N LYS A 47 -2.47 5.91 3.02
CA LYS A 47 -2.10 5.44 4.35
C LYS A 47 -3.29 5.28 5.30
N ASP A 48 -4.29 6.17 5.20
CA ASP A 48 -5.45 6.16 6.08
C ASP A 48 -6.43 5.04 5.70
N ILE A 49 -6.67 4.87 4.40
CA ILE A 49 -7.50 3.79 3.88
C ILE A 49 -6.89 2.43 4.24
N ASN A 50 -5.58 2.26 4.01
CA ASN A 50 -4.86 1.04 4.32
C ASN A 50 -4.97 0.69 5.81
N LEU A 51 -4.79 1.67 6.70
CA LEU A 51 -4.89 1.46 8.15
C LEU A 51 -6.29 1.04 8.57
N GLU A 52 -7.31 1.73 8.11
CA GLU A 52 -8.69 1.45 8.49
C GLU A 52 -9.17 0.08 8.00
N ILE A 53 -8.80 -0.30 6.77
CA ILE A 53 -9.14 -1.63 6.23
C ILE A 53 -8.37 -2.73 6.96
N THR A 54 -7.09 -2.51 7.28
CA THR A 54 -6.29 -3.46 8.06
C THR A 54 -6.87 -3.70 9.45
N LYS A 55 -7.31 -2.64 10.14
CA LYS A 55 -7.98 -2.75 11.44
C LYS A 55 -9.31 -3.51 11.35
N GLU A 56 -10.12 -3.24 10.33
CA GLU A 56 -11.38 -3.94 10.12
C GLU A 56 -11.15 -5.42 9.80
N LEU A 57 -10.16 -5.73 8.96
CA LEU A 57 -9.73 -7.11 8.68
C LEU A 57 -9.29 -7.83 9.95
N ALA A 58 -8.50 -7.18 10.80
CA ALA A 58 -8.05 -7.78 12.05
C ALA A 58 -9.23 -8.13 12.99
N LYS A 59 -10.27 -7.28 13.04
CA LYS A 59 -11.51 -7.58 13.82
C LYS A 59 -12.23 -8.80 13.24
N LEU A 60 -12.39 -8.89 11.93
CA LEU A 60 -13.04 -10.01 11.26
C LEU A 60 -12.28 -11.32 11.48
N LEU A 61 -10.96 -11.31 11.38
CA LEU A 61 -10.11 -12.49 11.59
C LEU A 61 -10.11 -12.94 13.05
N LYS A 62 -10.07 -12.03 14.03
CA LYS A 62 -10.16 -12.36 15.46
C LYS A 62 -11.46 -13.12 15.80
N SER A 63 -12.57 -12.75 15.16
CA SER A 63 -13.84 -13.45 15.36
C SER A 63 -13.95 -14.76 14.57
N SER A 64 -13.40 -14.82 13.35
CA SER A 64 -13.53 -15.98 12.46
C SER A 64 -12.51 -17.08 12.75
N LYS A 65 -11.32 -16.73 13.24
CA LYS A 65 -10.17 -17.63 13.49
C LYS A 65 -9.44 -17.24 14.79
N PRO A 66 -10.07 -17.39 15.98
CA PRO A 66 -9.49 -16.92 17.25
C PRO A 66 -8.19 -17.64 17.63
N GLY A 67 -7.88 -18.82 17.04
CA GLY A 67 -6.62 -19.55 17.27
C GLY A 67 -5.41 -19.01 16.50
N ILE A 68 -5.57 -17.97 15.68
CA ILE A 68 -4.48 -17.34 14.92
C ILE A 68 -4.02 -16.08 15.65
N ARG A 69 -2.72 -15.99 15.92
CA ARG A 69 -2.10 -14.77 16.45
C ARG A 69 -1.95 -13.76 15.31
N LEU A 70 -2.64 -12.63 15.41
CA LEU A 70 -2.52 -11.52 14.46
C LEU A 70 -1.54 -10.49 14.98
N ILE A 71 -0.65 -10.02 14.11
CA ILE A 71 0.25 -8.90 14.34
C ILE A 71 -0.02 -7.89 13.23
N LEU A 72 -0.27 -6.64 13.61
CA LEU A 72 -0.33 -5.52 12.68
C LEU A 72 1.02 -4.84 12.67
N THR A 73 1.54 -4.48 11.49
CA THR A 73 2.79 -3.73 11.41
C THR A 73 2.66 -2.36 12.07
N ARG A 74 1.49 -1.72 11.93
CA ARG A 74 1.11 -0.49 12.64
C ARG A 74 -0.37 -0.49 12.99
N GLU A 75 -0.70 0.14 14.11
CA GLU A 75 -2.07 0.32 14.58
C GLU A 75 -2.53 1.80 14.58
N LYS A 76 -1.62 2.70 14.25
CA LYS A 76 -1.86 4.15 14.18
C LYS A 76 -1.15 4.75 12.96
N ASP A 77 -1.32 6.05 12.74
CA ASP A 77 -0.60 6.78 11.68
C ASP A 77 0.85 7.02 12.11
N GLU A 78 1.71 6.06 11.84
CA GLU A 78 3.15 6.10 12.10
C GLU A 78 3.93 5.56 10.91
N PHE A 79 5.11 6.13 10.69
CA PHE A 79 6.00 5.69 9.61
C PHE A 79 6.75 4.42 10.01
N LEU A 80 6.74 3.43 9.12
CA LEU A 80 7.62 2.27 9.18
C LEU A 80 8.36 2.12 7.86
N SER A 81 9.68 1.94 7.92
CA SER A 81 10.45 1.60 6.73
C SER A 81 10.06 0.22 6.19
N LEU A 82 10.34 -0.04 4.91
CA LEU A 82 10.09 -1.35 4.29
C LEU A 82 10.82 -2.47 5.05
N GLU A 83 12.04 -2.19 5.50
CA GLU A 83 12.83 -3.13 6.31
C GLU A 83 12.18 -3.44 7.66
N GLN A 84 11.69 -2.42 8.37
CA GLN A 84 10.99 -2.61 9.65
C GLN A 84 9.76 -3.51 9.50
N ARG A 85 8.97 -3.35 8.42
CA ARG A 85 7.80 -4.20 8.13
C ARG A 85 8.22 -5.67 7.93
N CYS A 86 9.27 -5.91 7.14
CA CYS A 86 9.83 -7.25 6.95
C CYS A 86 10.36 -7.84 8.26
N ASN A 87 11.08 -7.04 9.06
CA ASN A 87 11.65 -7.47 10.33
C ASN A 87 10.58 -7.86 11.34
N ILE A 88 9.46 -7.13 11.43
CA ILE A 88 8.31 -7.49 12.27
C ILE A 88 7.81 -8.90 11.91
N ALA A 89 7.65 -9.18 10.63
CA ALA A 89 7.16 -10.48 10.18
C ALA A 89 8.19 -11.61 10.38
N ASN A 90 9.45 -11.36 10.03
CA ASN A 90 10.51 -12.35 10.11
C ASN A 90 10.84 -12.71 11.58
N GLN A 91 10.96 -11.73 12.47
CA GLN A 91 11.23 -11.95 13.91
C GLN A 91 10.07 -12.65 14.61
N ALA A 92 8.82 -12.39 14.19
CA ALA A 92 7.66 -13.09 14.68
C ALA A 92 7.57 -14.55 14.20
N ASN A 93 8.47 -15.00 13.31
CA ASN A 93 8.37 -16.26 12.58
C ASN A 93 6.97 -16.45 12.01
N ALA A 94 6.47 -15.42 11.31
CA ALA A 94 5.12 -15.43 10.78
C ALA A 94 4.90 -16.57 9.77
N ASP A 95 3.67 -17.07 9.73
CA ASP A 95 3.25 -18.10 8.77
C ASP A 95 2.66 -17.48 7.51
N LEU A 96 2.37 -16.17 7.56
CA LEU A 96 1.75 -15.42 6.48
C LEU A 96 2.01 -13.93 6.66
N PHE A 97 2.26 -13.24 5.53
CA PHE A 97 2.36 -11.78 5.46
C PHE A 97 1.41 -11.24 4.37
N VAL A 98 0.60 -10.24 4.72
CA VAL A 98 -0.32 -9.58 3.80
C VAL A 98 -0.15 -8.07 3.91
N SER A 99 0.30 -7.44 2.84
CA SER A 99 0.38 -5.98 2.72
C SER A 99 -0.83 -5.45 1.97
N ILE A 100 -1.44 -4.38 2.49
CA ILE A 100 -2.66 -3.78 1.96
C ILE A 100 -2.34 -2.39 1.47
N HIS A 101 -2.65 -2.13 0.19
CA HIS A 101 -2.34 -0.92 -0.54
C HIS A 101 -3.52 -0.46 -1.42
N VAL A 102 -3.47 0.79 -1.86
CA VAL A 102 -4.36 1.35 -2.89
C VAL A 102 -3.53 1.83 -4.06
N ASN A 103 -3.78 1.30 -5.23
CA ASN A 103 -3.07 1.62 -6.46
C ASN A 103 -3.33 3.06 -6.92
N TYR A 104 -2.46 3.56 -7.80
CA TYR A 104 -2.63 4.85 -8.44
C TYR A 104 -2.17 4.78 -9.90
N ALA A 105 -3.00 5.23 -10.83
CA ALA A 105 -2.66 5.29 -12.25
C ALA A 105 -2.63 6.73 -12.73
N ILE A 106 -1.41 7.26 -12.94
CA ILE A 106 -1.20 8.62 -13.44
C ILE A 106 -1.87 8.78 -14.81
N GLY A 107 -2.69 9.83 -14.96
CA GLY A 107 -3.36 10.16 -16.23
C GLY A 107 -4.44 9.15 -16.66
N LYS A 108 -4.88 8.24 -15.78
CA LYS A 108 -5.90 7.23 -16.09
C LYS A 108 -7.00 7.20 -15.03
N PRO A 109 -7.81 8.27 -14.91
CA PRO A 109 -8.81 8.38 -13.85
C PRO A 109 -9.96 7.37 -13.98
N LEU A 110 -10.13 6.75 -15.14
CA LEU A 110 -11.13 5.70 -15.36
C LEU A 110 -10.60 4.30 -15.06
N LEU A 111 -9.29 4.15 -14.80
CA LEU A 111 -8.73 2.87 -14.45
C LEU A 111 -9.19 2.46 -13.05
N LYS A 112 -9.71 1.25 -12.95
CA LYS A 112 -10.24 0.68 -11.70
C LYS A 112 -9.98 -0.81 -11.59
N GLY A 113 -10.20 -1.35 -10.40
CA GLY A 113 -10.12 -2.78 -10.12
C GLY A 113 -9.04 -3.13 -9.11
N THR A 114 -8.89 -4.41 -8.87
CA THR A 114 -7.96 -4.96 -7.87
C THR A 114 -6.83 -5.75 -8.52
N GLU A 115 -5.65 -5.69 -7.91
CA GLU A 115 -4.48 -6.48 -8.30
C GLU A 115 -3.89 -7.17 -7.08
N THR A 116 -3.19 -8.29 -7.26
CA THR A 116 -2.44 -8.88 -6.14
C THR A 116 -1.09 -9.35 -6.62
N TYR A 117 -0.07 -8.96 -5.89
CA TYR A 117 1.33 -9.26 -6.18
C TYR A 117 1.87 -10.30 -5.22
N TYR A 118 2.76 -11.15 -5.73
CA TYR A 118 3.60 -12.07 -4.94
C TYR A 118 5.06 -11.96 -5.40
N ALA A 119 6.01 -12.47 -4.59
CA ALA A 119 7.42 -12.30 -4.88
C ALA A 119 7.84 -12.92 -6.20
N SER A 120 8.45 -12.15 -7.09
CA SER A 120 9.17 -12.65 -8.25
C SER A 120 10.54 -13.20 -7.83
N LEU A 121 10.88 -14.40 -8.26
CA LEU A 121 12.22 -14.99 -8.03
C LEU A 121 13.27 -14.51 -9.03
N HIS A 122 12.86 -13.85 -10.10
CA HIS A 122 13.75 -13.37 -11.13
C HIS A 122 14.75 -12.34 -10.57
N GLY A 123 16.05 -12.60 -10.78
CA GLY A 123 17.12 -11.72 -10.31
C GLY A 123 17.31 -11.68 -8.78
N MET A 124 16.75 -12.61 -8.02
CA MET A 124 17.02 -12.76 -6.60
C MET A 124 18.36 -13.50 -6.42
N THR A 125 19.31 -12.82 -5.77
CA THR A 125 20.68 -13.32 -5.57
C THR A 125 20.98 -13.79 -4.14
N ASP A 126 20.23 -13.31 -3.15
CA ASP A 126 20.35 -13.75 -1.78
C ASP A 126 19.88 -15.21 -1.65
N ALA A 127 20.80 -16.11 -1.28
CA ALA A 127 20.55 -17.55 -1.24
C ALA A 127 19.51 -17.94 -0.17
N VAL A 128 19.45 -17.23 0.95
CA VAL A 128 18.51 -17.51 2.05
C VAL A 128 17.09 -17.09 1.62
N LEU A 129 16.96 -15.89 1.10
CA LEU A 129 15.70 -15.39 0.58
C LEU A 129 15.20 -16.24 -0.60
N LEU A 130 16.07 -16.54 -1.56
CA LEU A 130 15.73 -17.37 -2.72
C LEU A 130 15.24 -18.76 -2.29
N SER A 131 15.93 -19.41 -1.34
CA SER A 131 15.53 -20.73 -0.80
C SER A 131 14.14 -20.64 -0.13
N SER A 132 13.92 -19.63 0.69
CA SER A 132 12.63 -19.40 1.37
C SER A 132 11.51 -19.16 0.37
N HIS A 133 11.72 -18.28 -0.60
CA HIS A 133 10.71 -17.95 -1.61
C HIS A 133 10.42 -19.12 -2.55
N THR A 134 11.44 -19.89 -2.95
CA THR A 134 11.23 -21.12 -3.74
C THR A 134 10.32 -22.10 -3.00
N LYS A 135 10.54 -22.28 -1.69
CA LYS A 135 9.69 -23.14 -0.84
C LYS A 135 8.26 -22.63 -0.71
N ASN A 136 8.06 -21.32 -0.74
CA ASN A 136 6.78 -20.66 -0.49
C ASN A 136 6.07 -20.19 -1.78
N ALA A 137 6.70 -20.31 -2.96
CA ALA A 137 6.19 -19.77 -4.22
C ALA A 137 4.73 -20.16 -4.52
N ASP A 138 4.44 -21.48 -4.52
CA ASP A 138 3.09 -21.97 -4.77
C ASP A 138 2.07 -21.48 -3.76
N LYS A 139 2.49 -21.23 -2.51
CA LYS A 139 1.60 -20.75 -1.45
C LYS A 139 1.32 -19.25 -1.59
N SER A 140 2.34 -18.46 -1.92
CA SER A 140 2.18 -17.03 -2.17
C SER A 140 1.29 -16.79 -3.39
N GLU A 141 1.53 -17.51 -4.48
CA GLU A 141 0.70 -17.42 -5.68
C GLU A 141 -0.74 -17.88 -5.43
N LEU A 142 -0.92 -18.99 -4.69
CA LEU A 142 -2.26 -19.45 -4.30
C LEU A 142 -3.02 -18.37 -3.53
N LEU A 143 -2.37 -17.74 -2.54
CA LEU A 143 -2.99 -16.68 -1.77
C LEU A 143 -3.38 -15.50 -2.66
N ALA A 144 -2.50 -15.08 -3.58
CA ALA A 144 -2.80 -14.01 -4.51
C ALA A 144 -4.01 -14.33 -5.40
N TRP A 145 -4.13 -15.55 -5.91
CA TRP A 145 -5.30 -15.99 -6.67
C TRP A 145 -6.58 -16.03 -5.82
N LEU A 146 -6.50 -16.47 -4.57
CA LEU A 146 -7.65 -16.48 -3.66
C LEU A 146 -8.12 -15.07 -3.31
N MET A 147 -7.20 -14.10 -3.20
CA MET A 147 -7.54 -12.67 -3.05
C MET A 147 -8.37 -12.19 -4.25
N GLN A 148 -7.86 -12.37 -5.47
CA GLN A 148 -8.56 -11.93 -6.68
C GLN A 148 -9.90 -12.65 -6.87
N LYS A 149 -9.95 -13.94 -6.53
CA LYS A 149 -11.21 -14.68 -6.53
C LYS A 149 -12.22 -14.03 -5.56
N SER A 150 -11.82 -13.77 -4.34
CA SER A 150 -12.72 -13.23 -3.32
C SER A 150 -13.26 -11.84 -3.68
N TYR A 151 -12.44 -10.98 -4.28
CA TYR A 151 -12.90 -9.68 -4.81
C TYR A 151 -13.95 -9.87 -5.91
N LYS A 152 -13.70 -10.77 -6.84
CA LYS A 152 -14.63 -11.06 -7.92
C LYS A 152 -15.95 -11.65 -7.42
N ASP A 153 -15.91 -12.61 -6.50
CA ASP A 153 -17.09 -13.25 -5.89
C ASP A 153 -17.97 -12.23 -5.13
N ALA A 154 -17.37 -11.13 -4.67
CA ALA A 154 -18.07 -10.01 -4.04
C ALA A 154 -18.58 -8.93 -5.01
N GLY A 155 -18.54 -9.20 -6.32
CA GLY A 155 -19.02 -8.28 -7.35
C GLY A 155 -18.04 -7.15 -7.71
N ARG A 156 -16.79 -7.22 -7.25
CA ARG A 156 -15.72 -6.34 -7.72
C ARG A 156 -15.14 -6.91 -9.03
N GLU A 157 -15.90 -6.73 -10.10
CA GLU A 157 -15.72 -7.47 -11.36
C GLU A 157 -14.38 -7.19 -12.06
N THR A 158 -13.78 -6.03 -11.82
CA THR A 158 -12.53 -5.64 -12.47
C THR A 158 -11.34 -6.21 -11.71
N SER A 159 -11.12 -7.53 -11.82
CA SER A 159 -9.85 -8.13 -11.43
C SER A 159 -8.80 -7.86 -12.52
N ARG A 160 -7.68 -7.28 -12.12
CA ARG A 160 -6.53 -7.03 -12.99
C ARG A 160 -5.49 -8.15 -12.88
N GLY A 161 -5.82 -9.17 -12.12
CA GLY A 161 -5.10 -10.43 -12.02
C GLY A 161 -4.05 -10.49 -10.93
N VAL A 162 -3.26 -11.54 -11.03
CA VAL A 162 -2.18 -11.89 -10.13
C VAL A 162 -0.86 -11.76 -10.89
N LYS A 163 0.14 -11.12 -10.28
CA LYS A 163 1.42 -10.81 -10.94
C LYS A 163 2.60 -11.10 -10.02
N PRO A 164 3.67 -11.74 -10.50
CA PRO A 164 4.93 -11.79 -9.79
C PRO A 164 5.63 -10.43 -9.88
N GLU A 165 6.07 -9.87 -8.73
CA GLU A 165 6.71 -8.54 -8.70
C GLU A 165 7.85 -8.50 -7.67
N ARG A 166 8.83 -7.60 -7.86
CA ARG A 166 10.00 -7.45 -6.98
C ARG A 166 9.79 -6.36 -5.92
N LEU A 167 8.63 -6.34 -5.29
CA LEU A 167 8.37 -5.42 -4.19
C LEU A 167 9.19 -5.80 -2.96
N TYR A 168 9.80 -4.81 -2.30
CA TYR A 168 10.72 -5.03 -1.20
C TYR A 168 10.10 -5.88 -0.09
N VAL A 169 8.91 -5.53 0.38
CA VAL A 169 8.20 -6.26 1.45
C VAL A 169 7.85 -7.69 1.06
N LEU A 170 7.75 -8.01 -0.22
CA LEU A 170 7.52 -9.36 -0.69
C LEU A 170 8.82 -10.16 -0.82
N THR A 171 9.91 -9.51 -1.24
CA THR A 171 11.19 -10.19 -1.49
C THR A 171 12.06 -10.34 -0.23
N HIS A 172 11.79 -9.60 0.85
CA HIS A 172 12.55 -9.64 2.10
C HIS A 172 11.80 -10.27 3.29
N THR A 173 10.58 -10.75 3.08
CA THR A 173 9.85 -11.60 4.04
C THR A 173 10.11 -13.07 3.76
N MET A 174 10.19 -13.92 4.81
CA MET A 174 10.61 -15.32 4.71
C MET A 174 9.47 -16.33 4.68
N MET A 175 8.22 -15.87 4.72
CA MET A 175 7.00 -16.67 4.71
C MET A 175 6.21 -16.43 3.42
N PRO A 176 5.14 -17.18 3.14
CA PRO A 176 4.19 -16.84 2.08
C PRO A 176 3.71 -15.39 2.24
N ALA A 177 3.85 -14.60 1.18
CA ALA A 177 3.60 -13.16 1.22
C ALA A 177 2.86 -12.67 -0.04
N VAL A 178 1.95 -11.72 0.15
CA VAL A 178 1.27 -11.00 -0.91
C VAL A 178 1.13 -9.52 -0.57
N LEU A 179 1.08 -8.68 -1.61
CA LEU A 179 0.63 -7.31 -1.54
C LEU A 179 -0.63 -7.20 -2.41
N THR A 180 -1.72 -6.70 -1.84
CA THR A 180 -2.98 -6.55 -2.56
C THR A 180 -3.34 -5.09 -2.73
N GLU A 181 -3.54 -4.69 -3.98
CA GLU A 181 -4.08 -3.41 -4.40
C GLU A 181 -5.60 -3.51 -4.45
N ILE A 182 -6.26 -2.83 -3.53
CA ILE A 182 -7.70 -2.98 -3.26
C ILE A 182 -8.59 -2.13 -4.16
N GLY A 183 -8.00 -1.30 -5.01
CA GLY A 183 -8.65 -0.37 -5.93
C GLY A 183 -7.65 0.68 -6.37
N PHE A 184 -8.11 1.69 -7.12
CA PHE A 184 -7.30 2.81 -7.59
C PHE A 184 -7.71 4.11 -6.94
N MET A 185 -6.78 4.78 -6.24
CA MET A 185 -7.00 6.12 -5.68
C MET A 185 -7.24 7.18 -6.76
N SER A 186 -6.66 6.98 -7.96
CA SER A 186 -6.89 7.86 -9.11
C SER A 186 -8.30 7.77 -9.70
N ASN A 187 -9.10 6.75 -9.32
CA ASN A 187 -10.48 6.60 -9.73
C ASN A 187 -11.42 7.11 -8.63
N LEU A 188 -12.17 8.16 -8.93
CA LEU A 188 -13.02 8.83 -7.95
C LEU A 188 -14.11 7.91 -7.35
N GLU A 189 -14.67 7.00 -8.16
CA GLU A 189 -15.71 6.06 -7.68
C GLU A 189 -15.11 5.09 -6.65
N GLU A 190 -13.90 4.56 -6.94
CA GLU A 190 -13.21 3.66 -6.02
C GLU A 190 -12.70 4.39 -4.78
N GLU A 191 -12.16 5.61 -4.92
CA GLU A 191 -11.77 6.44 -3.78
C GLU A 191 -12.96 6.70 -2.85
N VAL A 192 -14.08 7.17 -3.39
CA VAL A 192 -15.30 7.41 -2.61
C VAL A 192 -15.78 6.13 -1.93
N TYR A 193 -15.80 5.01 -2.65
CA TYR A 193 -16.21 3.72 -2.08
C TYR A 193 -15.31 3.28 -0.93
N MET A 194 -13.97 3.34 -1.10
CA MET A 194 -12.98 2.97 -0.07
C MET A 194 -13.06 3.87 1.17
N ASN A 195 -13.52 5.11 1.01
CA ASN A 195 -13.74 6.04 2.12
C ASN A 195 -15.02 5.77 2.92
N THR A 196 -15.97 5.00 2.37
CA THR A 196 -17.17 4.65 3.12
C THR A 196 -16.91 3.54 4.13
N LYS A 197 -17.60 3.59 5.29
CA LYS A 197 -17.55 2.49 6.28
C LYS A 197 -17.99 1.16 5.66
N LYS A 198 -18.99 1.20 4.77
CA LYS A 198 -19.48 0.02 4.05
C LYS A 198 -18.39 -0.56 3.14
N GLY A 199 -17.80 0.27 2.28
CA GLY A 199 -16.76 -0.17 1.35
C GLY A 199 -15.54 -0.77 2.04
N ARG A 200 -15.04 -0.12 3.11
CA ARG A 200 -13.94 -0.65 3.92
C ARG A 200 -14.26 -2.02 4.53
N LYS A 201 -15.48 -2.17 5.07
CA LYS A 201 -15.91 -3.46 5.64
C LYS A 201 -16.04 -4.55 4.57
N GLU A 202 -16.58 -4.23 3.41
CA GLU A 202 -16.73 -5.18 2.29
C GLU A 202 -15.35 -5.61 1.75
N ILE A 203 -14.41 -4.68 1.58
CA ILE A 203 -13.04 -5.00 1.17
C ILE A 203 -12.35 -5.88 2.23
N ALA A 204 -12.42 -5.51 3.50
CA ALA A 204 -11.86 -6.31 4.58
C ALA A 204 -12.47 -7.72 4.62
N GLN A 205 -13.77 -7.86 4.34
CA GLN A 205 -14.46 -9.15 4.26
C GLN A 205 -13.94 -10.00 3.09
N CYS A 206 -13.66 -9.38 1.93
CA CYS A 206 -13.04 -10.09 0.80
C CYS A 206 -11.68 -10.66 1.19
N ILE A 207 -10.82 -9.85 1.80
CA ILE A 207 -9.50 -10.28 2.25
C ILE A 207 -9.64 -11.39 3.31
N CYS A 208 -10.54 -11.23 4.27
CA CYS A 208 -10.82 -12.23 5.30
C CYS A 208 -11.23 -13.59 4.69
N ASN A 209 -12.15 -13.58 3.73
CA ASN A 209 -12.60 -14.79 3.04
C ASN A 209 -11.44 -15.49 2.32
N ALA A 210 -10.61 -14.73 1.59
CA ALA A 210 -9.43 -15.26 0.92
C ALA A 210 -8.44 -15.92 1.90
N LEU A 211 -8.22 -15.30 3.06
CA LEU A 211 -7.33 -15.84 4.09
C LEU A 211 -7.89 -17.11 4.74
N ILE A 212 -9.21 -17.18 4.94
CA ILE A 212 -9.86 -18.40 5.45
C ILE A 212 -9.79 -19.53 4.43
N ASP A 213 -10.00 -19.25 3.15
CA ASP A 213 -9.87 -20.23 2.07
C ASP A 213 -8.43 -20.71 1.93
N TYR A 214 -7.46 -19.80 2.03
CA TYR A 214 -6.05 -20.15 2.05
C TYR A 214 -5.69 -21.06 3.22
N TYR A 215 -6.11 -20.70 4.43
CA TYR A 215 -5.92 -21.51 5.62
C TYR A 215 -6.48 -22.92 5.42
N THR A 216 -7.73 -23.02 5.00
CA THR A 216 -8.42 -24.29 4.82
C THR A 216 -7.72 -25.17 3.77
N THR A 217 -7.33 -24.55 2.65
CA THR A 217 -6.66 -25.24 1.54
C THR A 217 -5.26 -25.73 1.92
N THR A 218 -4.53 -24.94 2.70
CA THR A 218 -3.16 -25.31 3.14
C THR A 218 -3.18 -26.37 4.24
N GLN A 219 -4.11 -26.30 5.19
CA GLN A 219 -4.28 -27.33 6.22
C GLN A 219 -4.71 -28.67 5.63
N ALA A 220 -5.58 -28.67 4.63
CA ALA A 220 -5.99 -29.88 3.90
C ALA A 220 -4.89 -30.41 2.98
N LYS A 221 -3.73 -29.73 2.86
CA LYS A 221 -2.63 -30.08 1.94
C LYS A 221 -3.05 -30.16 0.47
N THR A 222 -4.13 -29.47 0.10
CA THR A 222 -4.70 -29.47 -1.27
C THR A 222 -4.22 -28.30 -2.12
N HIS A 223 -3.34 -27.44 -1.58
CA HIS A 223 -2.91 -26.17 -2.20
C HIS A 223 -2.41 -26.31 -3.64
N LYS A 224 -1.62 -27.33 -3.96
CA LYS A 224 -1.12 -27.55 -5.33
C LYS A 224 -2.24 -27.84 -6.33
N LYS A 225 -3.22 -28.67 -5.94
CA LYS A 225 -4.39 -29.00 -6.78
C LYS A 225 -5.25 -27.76 -6.98
N THR A 226 -5.50 -27.02 -5.92
CA THR A 226 -6.30 -25.80 -5.97
C THR A 226 -5.62 -24.75 -6.86
N LEU A 227 -4.31 -24.52 -6.67
CA LEU A 227 -3.54 -23.58 -7.49
C LEU A 227 -3.56 -23.95 -8.98
N LYS A 228 -3.38 -25.24 -9.31
CA LYS A 228 -3.48 -25.71 -10.70
C LYS A 228 -4.85 -25.39 -11.30
N ASN A 229 -5.93 -25.59 -10.57
CA ASN A 229 -7.27 -25.26 -11.02
C ASN A 229 -7.45 -23.75 -11.25
N LEU A 230 -6.93 -22.93 -10.34
CA LEU A 230 -6.99 -21.48 -10.43
C LEU A 230 -6.25 -20.93 -11.65
N ARG A 231 -5.04 -21.43 -11.91
CA ARG A 231 -4.25 -21.08 -13.11
C ARG A 231 -5.00 -21.43 -14.41
N ASN A 232 -5.62 -22.61 -14.46
CA ASN A 232 -6.33 -23.10 -15.66
C ASN A 232 -7.60 -22.30 -15.99
N THR A 233 -8.20 -21.68 -14.99
CA THR A 233 -9.44 -20.90 -15.18
C THR A 233 -9.19 -19.40 -15.36
N ASN A 234 -7.93 -18.95 -15.39
CA ASN A 234 -7.57 -17.53 -15.36
C ASN A 234 -8.40 -16.74 -14.31
N GLY A 235 -8.65 -17.37 -13.16
CA GLY A 235 -9.51 -16.81 -12.12
C GLY A 235 -11.00 -16.80 -12.45
N THR A 236 -11.45 -17.39 -13.56
CA THR A 236 -12.88 -17.57 -13.83
C THR A 236 -13.39 -18.81 -13.09
N PHE A 237 -14.11 -18.56 -12.00
CA PHE A 237 -14.61 -19.60 -11.10
C PHE A 237 -16.04 -20.00 -11.39
N SER A 238 -16.26 -20.82 -12.39
CA SER A 238 -17.47 -21.64 -12.45
C SER A 238 -17.07 -23.08 -12.12
N GLY A 239 -17.01 -23.45 -10.85
CA GLY A 239 -16.84 -24.87 -10.54
C GLY A 239 -16.17 -25.32 -9.25
N LEU A 240 -15.59 -24.44 -8.44
CA LEU A 240 -15.20 -24.85 -7.08
C LEU A 240 -16.40 -24.69 -6.13
N LYS A 241 -17.33 -25.66 -6.19
CA LYS A 241 -18.27 -25.87 -5.10
C LYS A 241 -17.43 -26.27 -3.86
N THR A 242 -17.23 -25.35 -2.94
CA THR A 242 -16.95 -25.74 -1.57
C THR A 242 -18.11 -26.61 -1.14
N GLU A 243 -17.86 -27.89 -0.85
CA GLU A 243 -18.82 -28.70 -0.12
C GLU A 243 -19.04 -28.02 1.24
N LYS A 244 -20.03 -27.13 1.30
CA LYS A 244 -20.60 -26.69 2.56
C LYS A 244 -21.21 -27.95 3.17
N LYS A 245 -20.54 -28.55 4.16
CA LYS A 245 -21.17 -29.48 5.08
C LYS A 245 -22.41 -28.75 5.61
N LYS A 246 -23.57 -29.20 5.18
CA LYS A 246 -24.86 -28.87 5.76
C LYS A 246 -24.84 -29.29 7.24
N ASN A 247 -24.59 -28.35 8.10
CA ASN A 247 -25.09 -28.40 9.46
C ASN A 247 -26.20 -27.34 9.52
N GLU A 248 -27.36 -27.71 9.06
CA GLU A 248 -28.59 -27.00 9.35
C GLU A 248 -28.94 -27.28 10.83
N PRO A 249 -29.13 -26.26 11.67
CA PRO A 249 -29.86 -26.45 12.91
C PRO A 249 -31.33 -26.67 12.57
N LYS A 250 -31.89 -27.75 13.13
CA LYS A 250 -33.31 -28.05 13.03
C LYS A 250 -34.14 -26.85 13.41
N GLN A 251 -35.08 -26.50 12.55
CA GLN A 251 -36.13 -25.51 12.79
C GLN A 251 -36.96 -25.92 14.01
N ALA A 252 -37.07 -25.00 14.95
CA ALA A 252 -38.14 -25.00 15.93
C ALA A 252 -39.38 -24.36 15.30
N GLU A 253 -40.52 -24.96 15.61
CA GLU A 253 -41.83 -24.72 15.05
C GLU A 253 -42.29 -23.25 15.11
N LYS A 254 -42.95 -22.84 14.03
CA LYS A 254 -43.77 -21.61 13.94
C LYS A 254 -44.85 -21.62 14.98
N GLN A 255 -44.93 -20.53 15.76
CA GLN A 255 -46.20 -20.03 16.25
C GLN A 255 -46.57 -18.75 15.51
N GLU A 256 -47.75 -18.80 14.91
CA GLU A 256 -48.41 -17.66 14.26
C GLU A 256 -48.84 -16.65 15.34
N GLU A 257 -48.44 -15.40 15.22
CA GLU A 257 -49.16 -14.28 15.83
C GLU A 257 -49.65 -13.32 14.76
N LYS A 258 -50.93 -12.97 14.90
CA LYS A 258 -51.75 -12.12 14.04
C LYS A 258 -51.32 -10.65 14.12
N PRO A 259 -51.71 -9.86 13.13
CA PRO A 259 -51.32 -8.45 13.03
C PRO A 259 -52.16 -7.57 14.00
N VAL A 260 -51.48 -6.66 14.63
CA VAL A 260 -52.11 -5.55 15.39
C VAL A 260 -51.88 -4.25 14.64
N GLU A 261 -52.99 -3.55 14.48
CA GLU A 261 -53.22 -2.27 13.76
C GLU A 261 -52.39 -1.11 14.33
N GLU A 262 -52.03 -0.18 13.43
CA GLU A 262 -51.60 1.17 13.79
C GLU A 262 -52.70 1.94 14.53
N PRO A 263 -52.30 2.91 15.38
CA PRO A 263 -52.91 4.23 15.25
C PRO A 263 -51.93 5.41 15.33
N VAL A 264 -52.04 6.27 14.31
CA VAL A 264 -52.38 7.72 14.34
C VAL A 264 -51.48 8.68 15.17
N LYS A 265 -50.97 9.63 14.41
CA LYS A 265 -50.37 10.93 14.71
C LYS A 265 -50.88 11.63 15.98
N GLU A 266 -49.96 12.25 16.71
CA GLU A 266 -50.18 13.58 17.30
C GLU A 266 -48.87 14.34 17.64
N ASN A 267 -48.78 15.49 17.05
CA ASN A 267 -48.38 16.84 17.46
C ASN A 267 -47.02 17.16 18.13
N LEU A 268 -46.45 18.13 17.43
CA LEU A 268 -45.48 19.13 17.88
C LEU A 268 -45.88 19.80 19.20
N GLN A 269 -44.87 20.02 20.08
CA GLN A 269 -44.50 21.34 20.63
C GLN A 269 -43.48 21.20 21.76
N ASP A 270 -42.58 22.21 21.80
CA ASP A 270 -41.80 22.74 22.90
C ASP A 270 -40.37 22.18 23.12
N ALA A 271 -39.44 22.95 22.52
CA ALA A 271 -38.04 23.04 22.96
C ALA A 271 -37.91 24.23 23.95
N PRO A 272 -37.17 24.06 25.06
CA PRO A 272 -36.70 25.21 25.85
C PRO A 272 -35.31 25.67 25.39
N PRO A 273 -34.92 26.93 25.70
CA PRO A 273 -33.84 27.66 25.03
C PRO A 273 -32.46 27.32 25.57
N VAL A 274 -31.46 27.47 24.67
CA VAL A 274 -30.03 27.29 24.93
C VAL A 274 -29.52 28.52 25.70
N GLU A 275 -28.95 28.31 26.88
CA GLU A 275 -28.14 29.32 27.59
C GLU A 275 -26.72 29.37 26.99
N SER A 276 -26.31 30.56 26.64
CA SER A 276 -24.96 30.94 26.21
C SER A 276 -24.02 30.99 27.39
N VAL A 277 -22.91 30.25 27.33
CA VAL A 277 -21.80 30.39 28.30
C VAL A 277 -20.63 31.08 27.61
N GLU A 278 -20.27 32.20 28.20
CA GLU A 278 -19.18 33.12 27.86
C GLU A 278 -17.80 32.43 27.85
N SER A 279 -16.99 32.80 26.86
CA SER A 279 -15.57 32.49 26.74
C SER A 279 -14.73 33.37 27.63
N THR A 280 -13.89 32.79 28.49
CA THR A 280 -12.82 33.47 29.22
C THR A 280 -11.46 33.18 28.55
N PRO A 281 -10.59 34.19 28.35
CA PRO A 281 -9.35 34.02 27.60
C PRO A 281 -8.23 33.39 28.43
N ALA A 282 -7.44 32.51 27.80
CA ALA A 282 -6.26 31.91 28.39
C ALA A 282 -5.08 32.89 28.38
N GLN A 283 -4.39 32.93 29.50
CA GLN A 283 -3.18 33.75 29.75
C GLN A 283 -1.98 33.25 28.97
N GLU A 284 -1.24 34.20 28.40
CA GLU A 284 0.12 34.05 27.89
C GLU A 284 1.10 33.76 29.02
N GLN A 285 2.04 32.82 28.80
CA GLN A 285 3.27 32.72 29.58
C GLN A 285 4.49 32.93 28.68
N PRO A 286 5.57 33.57 29.22
CA PRO A 286 6.55 34.25 28.40
C PRO A 286 7.66 33.35 27.87
N ALA A 287 8.21 33.80 26.73
CA ALA A 287 9.38 33.25 26.06
C ALA A 287 10.65 33.33 26.94
N VAL A 288 11.44 32.26 26.91
CA VAL A 288 12.78 32.21 27.47
C VAL A 288 13.78 32.56 26.36
N GLU A 289 14.50 33.67 26.53
CA GLU A 289 15.63 34.09 25.72
C GLU A 289 16.84 33.17 25.98
N ASP A 290 17.38 32.53 24.93
CA ASP A 290 18.70 31.92 24.99
C ASP A 290 19.75 32.87 24.44
N GLN A 291 20.69 33.17 25.30
CA GLN A 291 21.83 34.09 25.08
C GLN A 291 22.86 33.45 24.13
N VAL A 292 23.21 34.21 23.11
CA VAL A 292 24.32 33.95 22.20
C VAL A 292 25.60 34.46 22.83
N ASN A 293 26.61 33.61 22.96
CA ASN A 293 27.95 33.98 23.37
C ASN A 293 28.85 34.14 22.12
N PRO A 294 29.47 35.31 21.87
CA PRO A 294 30.40 35.50 20.78
C PRO A 294 31.83 35.39 21.32
N ASP A 295 32.61 34.44 20.79
CA ASP A 295 34.06 34.58 20.60
C ASP A 295 34.67 33.25 20.13
N MET A 296 35.10 33.25 18.87
CA MET A 296 36.38 32.64 18.47
C MET A 296 36.73 33.05 17.03
N ALA A 297 37.75 33.86 16.96
CA ALA A 297 38.37 34.38 15.75
C ALA A 297 38.99 33.26 14.89
N VAL A 298 38.72 33.31 13.59
CA VAL A 298 39.38 32.50 12.60
C VAL A 298 40.60 33.24 12.06
N GLN A 299 41.79 32.65 12.18
CA GLN A 299 43.02 33.08 11.53
C GLN A 299 43.12 32.46 10.14
N THR A 300 43.29 33.29 9.12
CA THR A 300 43.71 32.95 7.77
C THR A 300 45.24 32.82 7.67
N PRO A 301 45.80 31.85 6.95
CA PRO A 301 47.21 31.88 6.53
C PRO A 301 47.36 32.47 5.10
N PRO A 302 48.57 32.99 4.78
CA PRO A 302 48.81 33.92 3.68
C PRO A 302 49.12 33.26 2.34
N ALA A 303 48.95 34.09 1.27
CA ALA A 303 49.22 33.76 -0.09
C ALA A 303 50.73 33.90 -0.46
N GLU A 304 51.13 33.19 -1.51
CA GLU A 304 52.06 33.52 -2.57
C GLU A 304 52.97 32.38 -3.03
N PRO A 305 53.57 32.38 -4.26
CA PRO A 305 53.41 33.24 -5.42
C PRO A 305 53.20 32.53 -6.79
N GLN A 306 52.83 33.33 -7.73
CA GLN A 306 52.67 33.03 -9.18
C GLN A 306 53.96 32.67 -9.90
N THR A 307 53.91 31.67 -10.81
CA THR A 307 54.73 31.61 -12.01
C THR A 307 53.87 31.17 -13.21
N ALA A 308 53.85 31.98 -14.26
CA ALA A 308 53.34 31.65 -15.61
C ALA A 308 54.56 31.59 -16.55
N PRO A 309 54.41 31.19 -17.85
CA PRO A 309 53.50 30.27 -18.52
C PRO A 309 54.27 29.19 -19.35
N ALA A 310 53.62 28.06 -19.66
CA ALA A 310 54.04 27.25 -20.79
C ALA A 310 52.79 26.97 -21.66
N GLU A 311 52.87 27.36 -22.90
CA GLU A 311 51.83 27.06 -23.92
C GLU A 311 51.79 25.58 -24.20
N GLU A 312 50.63 24.96 -23.99
CA GLU A 312 50.32 23.63 -24.47
C GLU A 312 48.97 23.64 -25.22
N LYS A 313 48.99 22.97 -26.38
CA LYS A 313 47.95 22.88 -27.36
C LYS A 313 46.59 22.53 -26.77
N VAL A 314 45.58 23.34 -27.13
CA VAL A 314 44.15 23.05 -26.89
C VAL A 314 43.71 21.95 -27.88
N GLU A 315 43.54 20.75 -27.40
CA GLU A 315 42.61 19.78 -27.97
C GLU A 315 41.22 20.14 -27.46
N SER A 316 40.32 20.45 -28.37
CA SER A 316 38.91 20.71 -28.10
C SER A 316 38.26 19.45 -27.60
N ILE A 317 38.10 19.36 -26.27
CA ILE A 317 37.14 18.41 -25.64
C ILE A 317 35.81 19.17 -25.65
N ASP A 318 34.84 18.67 -26.40
CA ASP A 318 33.46 19.09 -26.31
C ASP A 318 32.99 18.72 -24.89
N GLU A 319 33.10 19.67 -23.93
CA GLU A 319 32.45 19.55 -22.63
C GLU A 319 30.94 19.66 -22.85
N GLU A 320 30.22 18.52 -22.71
CA GLU A 320 28.77 18.56 -22.49
C GLU A 320 28.48 19.54 -21.33
N PRO A 321 27.47 20.41 -21.48
CA PRO A 321 27.10 21.33 -20.38
C PRO A 321 26.79 20.51 -19.12
N PRO A 322 27.23 20.97 -17.93
CA PRO A 322 27.07 20.23 -16.70
C PRO A 322 25.58 19.89 -16.46
N THR A 323 25.29 18.64 -16.41
CA THR A 323 23.93 18.13 -16.10
C THR A 323 23.47 18.74 -14.79
N PRO A 324 22.33 19.43 -14.73
CA PRO A 324 21.86 20.02 -13.49
C PRO A 324 21.79 18.96 -12.39
N SER A 325 22.43 19.26 -11.28
CA SER A 325 22.50 18.35 -10.11
C SER A 325 21.18 18.30 -9.32
N ILE A 326 20.19 19.11 -9.68
CA ILE A 326 18.90 19.24 -8.98
C ILE A 326 17.77 18.79 -9.93
N PRO A 327 16.90 17.86 -9.49
CA PRO A 327 15.74 17.45 -10.28
C PRO A 327 14.77 18.59 -10.54
N VAL A 328 14.20 18.62 -11.75
CA VAL A 328 13.19 19.58 -12.18
C VAL A 328 11.87 18.86 -12.41
N PHE A 329 10.79 19.34 -11.79
CA PHE A 329 9.43 18.87 -12.00
C PHE A 329 8.73 19.73 -13.06
N SER A 330 8.06 19.10 -14.00
CA SER A 330 7.27 19.75 -15.05
C SER A 330 5.90 19.08 -15.18
N ILE A 331 4.94 19.77 -15.79
CA ILE A 331 3.61 19.23 -16.05
C ILE A 331 3.56 18.72 -17.47
N GLN A 332 3.44 17.42 -17.70
CA GLN A 332 3.17 16.87 -19.01
C GLN A 332 1.70 17.06 -19.36
N LEU A 333 1.42 17.81 -20.42
CA LEU A 333 0.06 18.11 -20.90
C LEU A 333 -0.49 16.96 -21.75
N PHE A 334 0.28 16.55 -22.75
CA PHE A 334 -0.03 15.46 -23.68
C PHE A 334 1.23 15.01 -24.43
N ALA A 335 1.10 14.02 -25.32
CA ALA A 335 2.13 13.65 -26.28
C ALA A 335 1.63 13.94 -27.72
N THR A 336 2.54 14.34 -28.59
CA THR A 336 2.24 14.73 -29.99
C THR A 336 3.31 14.19 -30.94
N SER A 337 2.97 14.02 -32.22
CA SER A 337 3.91 13.55 -33.23
C SER A 337 4.89 14.64 -33.74
N LYS A 338 4.64 15.90 -33.40
CA LYS A 338 5.47 17.05 -33.76
C LYS A 338 5.39 18.14 -32.71
N GLU A 339 6.39 19.00 -32.64
CA GLU A 339 6.32 20.22 -31.82
C GLU A 339 5.28 21.18 -32.39
N LEU A 340 4.45 21.73 -31.52
CA LEU A 340 3.39 22.67 -31.84
C LEU A 340 3.92 24.10 -31.73
N LYS A 341 3.37 25.01 -32.55
CA LYS A 341 3.63 26.44 -32.39
C LYS A 341 2.91 26.98 -31.16
N ALA A 342 3.43 27.99 -30.51
CA ALA A 342 2.82 28.60 -29.31
C ALA A 342 1.37 29.07 -29.53
N THR A 343 0.96 29.32 -30.77
CA THR A 343 -0.41 29.72 -31.16
C THR A 343 -1.31 28.54 -31.50
N ASP A 344 -0.83 27.31 -31.37
CA ASP A 344 -1.63 26.13 -31.70
C ASP A 344 -2.83 25.98 -30.74
N ALA A 345 -4.00 25.73 -31.34
CA ALA A 345 -5.25 25.61 -30.58
C ALA A 345 -5.21 24.48 -29.54
N GLN A 346 -4.40 23.42 -29.74
CA GLN A 346 -4.24 22.34 -28.77
C GLN A 346 -3.62 22.81 -27.45
N LEU A 347 -2.86 23.91 -27.45
CA LEU A 347 -2.28 24.48 -26.24
C LEU A 347 -3.28 25.31 -25.41
N GLN A 348 -4.47 25.57 -25.92
CA GLN A 348 -5.53 26.34 -25.25
C GLN A 348 -5.03 27.65 -24.61
N GLY A 349 -4.04 28.29 -25.25
CA GLY A 349 -3.41 29.52 -24.77
C GLY A 349 -2.45 29.33 -23.58
N LEU A 350 -2.11 28.08 -23.23
CA LEU A 350 -1.12 27.79 -22.20
C LEU A 350 0.29 27.82 -22.81
N GLY A 351 1.20 28.56 -22.19
CA GLY A 351 2.61 28.64 -22.60
C GLY A 351 3.42 29.56 -21.71
N PRO A 352 4.72 29.52 -21.81
CA PRO A 352 5.54 28.68 -22.73
C PRO A 352 5.55 27.20 -22.37
N VAL A 353 5.65 26.36 -23.40
CA VAL A 353 5.81 24.91 -23.27
C VAL A 353 7.17 24.45 -23.81
N THR A 354 7.68 23.35 -23.26
CA THR A 354 8.90 22.70 -23.70
C THR A 354 8.57 21.32 -24.29
N TYR A 355 9.35 20.84 -25.24
CA TYR A 355 9.17 19.53 -25.84
C TYR A 355 10.35 18.62 -25.52
N VAL A 356 10.06 17.43 -25.01
CA VAL A 356 11.05 16.36 -24.83
C VAL A 356 10.71 15.23 -25.77
N LYS A 357 11.66 14.89 -26.65
CA LYS A 357 11.49 13.76 -27.57
C LYS A 357 11.61 12.44 -26.82
N ALA A 358 10.64 11.58 -26.99
CA ALA A 358 10.64 10.24 -26.45
C ALA A 358 10.10 9.28 -27.52
N ASP A 359 10.94 8.38 -27.96
CA ASP A 359 10.67 7.47 -29.09
C ASP A 359 10.27 8.26 -30.36
N ASN A 360 9.10 8.02 -30.92
CA ASN A 360 8.56 8.69 -32.09
C ASN A 360 7.58 9.83 -31.73
N MET A 361 7.54 10.26 -30.47
CA MET A 361 6.62 11.30 -30.00
C MET A 361 7.35 12.40 -29.25
N PHE A 362 6.71 13.56 -29.15
CA PHE A 362 7.14 14.67 -28.30
C PHE A 362 6.23 14.79 -27.09
N LYS A 363 6.79 14.78 -25.90
CA LYS A 363 6.08 15.12 -24.67
C LYS A 363 6.01 16.63 -24.54
N CYS A 364 4.81 17.19 -24.52
CA CYS A 364 4.58 18.62 -24.31
C CYS A 364 4.58 18.91 -22.81
N LEU A 365 5.56 19.66 -22.33
CA LEU A 365 5.76 19.97 -20.92
C LEU A 365 5.48 21.46 -20.65
N TYR A 366 4.81 21.73 -19.54
CA TYR A 366 4.53 23.07 -19.06
C TYR A 366 5.11 23.29 -17.66
N GLY A 367 5.65 24.48 -17.42
CA GLY A 367 6.24 24.89 -16.16
C GLY A 367 7.39 23.95 -15.73
N GLY A 368 8.51 24.52 -15.33
CA GLY A 368 9.63 23.78 -14.77
C GLY A 368 9.97 24.36 -13.40
N THR A 369 10.04 23.54 -12.36
CA THR A 369 10.37 23.98 -11.01
C THR A 369 11.12 22.90 -10.27
N THR A 370 12.02 23.31 -9.37
CA THR A 370 12.66 22.38 -8.43
C THR A 370 11.80 22.13 -7.18
N ASP A 371 10.71 22.87 -6.99
CA ASP A 371 9.79 22.71 -5.88
C ASP A 371 8.59 21.84 -6.29
N TYR A 372 8.51 20.65 -5.74
CA TYR A 372 7.41 19.72 -5.98
C TYR A 372 6.04 20.25 -5.57
N GLN A 373 5.95 21.03 -4.47
CA GLN A 373 4.68 21.60 -4.02
C GLN A 373 4.19 22.67 -5.01
N GLN A 374 5.13 23.46 -5.56
CA GLN A 374 4.80 24.40 -6.62
C GLN A 374 4.32 23.66 -7.89
N ALA A 375 4.98 22.56 -8.28
CA ALA A 375 4.52 21.73 -9.39
C ALA A 375 3.10 21.19 -9.18
N ARG A 376 2.77 20.73 -7.97
CA ARG A 376 1.42 20.29 -7.62
C ARG A 376 0.37 21.39 -7.74
N LYS A 377 0.68 22.59 -7.27
CA LYS A 377 -0.21 23.75 -7.40
C LYS A 377 -0.47 24.08 -8.87
N THR A 378 0.58 24.17 -9.66
CA THR A 378 0.50 24.38 -11.10
C THR A 378 -0.32 23.30 -11.82
N LEU A 379 -0.17 22.04 -11.42
CA LEU A 379 -0.95 20.93 -11.97
C LEU A 379 -2.46 21.11 -11.72
N THR A 380 -2.85 21.59 -10.54
CA THR A 380 -4.25 21.83 -10.22
C THR A 380 -4.87 22.88 -11.15
N GLU A 381 -4.16 23.96 -11.40
CA GLU A 381 -4.58 25.05 -12.31
C GLU A 381 -4.61 24.57 -13.79
N VAL A 382 -3.63 23.80 -14.19
CA VAL A 382 -3.49 23.26 -15.55
C VAL A 382 -4.61 22.26 -15.88
N ARG A 383 -5.03 21.46 -14.91
CA ARG A 383 -6.08 20.44 -15.09
C ARG A 383 -7.47 21.00 -15.42
N GLU A 384 -7.72 22.25 -15.17
CA GLU A 384 -8.95 22.91 -15.64
C GLU A 384 -9.06 22.89 -17.19
N LYS A 385 -7.92 22.96 -17.88
CA LYS A 385 -7.83 22.93 -19.34
C LYS A 385 -7.35 21.60 -19.91
N PHE A 386 -6.49 20.90 -19.16
CA PHE A 386 -5.87 19.61 -19.53
C PHE A 386 -6.12 18.59 -18.43
N PRO A 387 -7.29 17.95 -18.37
CA PRO A 387 -7.67 17.04 -17.29
C PRO A 387 -6.70 15.88 -17.10
N ASP A 388 -6.04 15.43 -18.19
CA ASP A 388 -5.10 14.30 -18.19
C ASP A 388 -3.64 14.71 -17.90
N ALA A 389 -3.37 15.97 -17.59
CA ALA A 389 -2.04 16.46 -17.26
C ALA A 389 -1.52 15.84 -15.95
N PHE A 390 -0.20 15.58 -15.89
CA PHE A 390 0.46 14.99 -14.72
C PHE A 390 1.90 15.49 -14.55
N ILE A 391 2.45 15.37 -13.34
CA ILE A 391 3.82 15.77 -13.02
C ILE A 391 4.81 14.73 -13.55
N VAL A 392 5.87 15.19 -14.21
CA VAL A 392 7.05 14.42 -14.59
C VAL A 392 8.30 15.05 -13.98
N ALA A 393 9.35 14.27 -13.79
CA ALA A 393 10.62 14.75 -13.25
C ALA A 393 11.78 14.42 -14.20
N TYR A 394 12.72 15.34 -14.28
CA TYR A 394 13.93 15.22 -15.09
C TYR A 394 15.16 15.63 -14.27
N LEU A 395 16.26 14.91 -14.49
CA LEU A 395 17.60 15.28 -14.03
C LEU A 395 18.44 15.54 -15.29
N GLY A 396 18.64 16.81 -15.63
CA GLY A 396 19.08 17.17 -16.98
C GLY A 396 18.08 16.67 -18.02
N ASP A 397 18.57 15.99 -19.04
CA ASP A 397 17.73 15.41 -20.10
C ASP A 397 17.17 14.02 -19.76
N LYS A 398 17.59 13.45 -18.61
CA LYS A 398 17.15 12.12 -18.19
C LYS A 398 15.82 12.18 -17.44
N SER A 399 14.80 11.48 -17.96
CA SER A 399 13.56 11.27 -17.23
C SER A 399 13.81 10.34 -16.01
N ILE A 400 13.37 10.78 -14.84
CA ILE A 400 13.43 10.05 -13.60
C ILE A 400 12.01 9.98 -13.00
N THR A 401 11.81 9.08 -12.05
CA THR A 401 10.53 9.05 -11.33
C THR A 401 10.41 10.24 -10.38
N THR A 402 9.19 10.67 -10.10
CA THR A 402 8.92 11.73 -9.11
C THR A 402 9.46 11.34 -7.73
N ALA A 403 9.44 10.06 -7.40
CA ALA A 403 9.99 9.54 -6.14
C ALA A 403 11.50 9.68 -6.06
N GLU A 404 12.24 9.28 -7.10
CA GLU A 404 13.70 9.49 -7.20
C GLU A 404 14.06 10.96 -7.10
N ALA A 405 13.30 11.83 -7.79
CA ALA A 405 13.53 13.27 -7.75
C ALA A 405 13.35 13.84 -6.34
N LEU A 406 12.35 13.38 -5.59
CA LEU A 406 12.12 13.80 -4.20
C LEU A 406 13.17 13.24 -3.23
N GLU A 407 13.69 12.04 -3.48
CA GLU A 407 14.81 11.49 -2.69
C GLU A 407 16.10 12.30 -2.88
N MET A 408 16.39 12.76 -4.09
CA MET A 408 17.56 13.59 -4.40
C MET A 408 17.50 14.98 -3.76
N GLN A 409 16.33 15.42 -3.32
CA GLN A 409 16.12 16.72 -2.67
C GLN A 409 16.12 16.65 -1.14
N ARG A 410 16.26 15.44 -0.56
CA ARG A 410 16.34 15.23 0.89
C ARG A 410 17.77 15.31 1.40
#